data_ac4e91b800afd1771647a5d0d06c2ab5
#
_entry.id   ac4e91b800afd1771647a5d0d06c2ab5
#
_cell.length_a   1.000
_cell.length_b   1.000
_cell.length_c   1.000
_cell.angle_alpha   90.00
_cell.angle_beta   90.00
_cell.angle_gamma   90.00
#
_symmetry.space_group_name_H-M   'P 1'
#
loop_
_entity.id
_entity.type
_entity.pdbx_description
1 polymer ?
#
loop_
_entity_poly.entity_id
_entity_poly.type
_entity_poly.pdbx_seq_one_letter_code
_entity_poly.pdbx_strand_id
1 'polypeptide(L)'
;MKKPLIGILTFVNQENRPQFPNQQVSVTVQNTAYLDAIAENGGVPLLLPVLPEEQMLPLYELCDGFLLPGGMDVDPQLYGEEPIPGFDCADPAQDEHWLACCRYAVAHHKPLFGICRGVQVLNVFCGGTLYQDQPSQYEGGLLRHQQKYDRRRATHSVKVAEGTELAHLLHSGRVMVNSMHHQSVRRPGDGLHVSATAPDGIIEAVENTDGSILGVQWHPEELRRTAPEMDALFAGFVRRCALSSI
;
A
#
# COMPACT_ATOMS: atom_id res chain seq x y z
N MET A 1 -25.44 -4.43 10.86
CA MET A 1 -24.06 -4.58 11.33
C MET A 1 -23.41 -3.19 11.40
N LYS A 2 -22.54 -2.94 12.38
CA LYS A 2 -21.77 -1.69 12.48
C LYS A 2 -20.83 -1.63 11.26
N LYS A 3 -20.73 -0.46 10.62
CA LYS A 3 -19.75 -0.26 9.55
C LYS A 3 -18.34 -0.24 10.16
N PRO A 4 -17.35 -0.97 9.60
CA PRO A 4 -16.00 -0.95 10.14
C PRO A 4 -15.34 0.41 9.91
N LEU A 5 -14.58 0.88 10.90
CA LEU A 5 -13.78 2.09 10.84
C LEU A 5 -12.39 1.73 10.32
N ILE A 6 -12.02 2.27 9.17
CA ILE A 6 -10.77 1.97 8.49
C ILE A 6 -9.81 3.14 8.62
N GLY A 7 -8.71 2.91 9.34
CA GLY A 7 -7.61 3.88 9.42
C GLY A 7 -6.87 3.95 8.08
N ILE A 8 -6.78 5.12 7.48
CA ILE A 8 -6.02 5.37 6.26
C ILE A 8 -4.80 6.22 6.65
N LEU A 9 -3.60 5.67 6.48
CA LEU A 9 -2.37 6.39 6.77
C LEU A 9 -2.20 7.56 5.80
N THR A 10 -1.67 8.66 6.31
CA THR A 10 -1.44 9.88 5.55
C THR A 10 0.04 10.19 5.44
N PHE A 11 0.37 11.23 4.71
CA PHE A 11 1.71 11.80 4.65
C PHE A 11 1.65 13.33 4.78
N VAL A 12 2.80 13.93 5.07
CA VAL A 12 2.94 15.38 5.26
C VAL A 12 3.64 15.97 4.05
N ASN A 13 2.99 16.93 3.42
CA ASN A 13 3.59 17.72 2.34
C ASN A 13 3.89 19.13 2.81
N GLN A 14 4.96 19.71 2.26
CA GLN A 14 5.25 21.13 2.39
C GLN A 14 4.65 21.86 1.18
N GLU A 15 3.67 22.73 1.43
CA GLU A 15 3.00 23.49 0.37
C GLU A 15 3.33 24.97 0.44
N ASN A 16 3.66 25.55 -0.71
CA ASN A 16 3.70 27.00 -0.89
C ASN A 16 2.29 27.51 -1.18
N ARG A 17 1.75 28.36 -0.32
CA ARG A 17 0.45 28.99 -0.54
C ARG A 17 0.62 30.27 -1.38
N PRO A 18 -0.14 30.42 -2.48
CA PRO A 18 -0.05 31.64 -3.33
C PRO A 18 -0.27 32.95 -2.56
N GLN A 19 -1.11 32.90 -1.49
CA GLN A 19 -1.38 34.06 -0.63
C GLN A 19 -0.22 34.41 0.29
N PHE A 20 0.73 33.49 0.49
CA PHE A 20 1.88 33.65 1.39
C PHE A 20 3.15 33.09 0.71
N PRO A 21 3.67 33.74 -0.34
CA PRO A 21 4.68 33.18 -1.24
C PRO A 21 6.04 32.87 -0.56
N ASN A 22 6.26 33.37 0.65
CA ASN A 22 7.48 33.11 1.43
C ASN A 22 7.25 32.22 2.66
N GLN A 23 6.07 31.57 2.76
CA GLN A 23 5.73 30.69 3.87
C GLN A 23 5.35 29.30 3.35
N GLN A 24 6.09 28.32 3.79
CA GLN A 24 5.71 26.92 3.64
C GLN A 24 4.78 26.51 4.79
N VAL A 25 3.76 25.74 4.45
CA VAL A 25 2.80 25.19 5.41
C VAL A 25 2.85 23.67 5.30
N SER A 26 3.04 23.01 6.44
CA SER A 26 2.89 21.55 6.50
C SER A 26 1.41 21.18 6.40
N VAL A 27 1.07 20.32 5.46
CA VAL A 27 -0.30 19.83 5.27
C VAL A 27 -0.31 18.30 5.31
N THR A 28 -1.27 17.77 6.06
CA THR A 28 -1.55 16.33 6.02
C THR A 28 -2.44 16.04 4.82
N VAL A 29 -2.01 15.15 3.94
CA VAL A 29 -2.71 14.89 2.68
C VAL A 29 -2.93 13.40 2.45
N GLN A 30 -4.00 13.11 1.68
CA GLN A 30 -4.27 11.80 1.12
C GLN A 30 -5.10 11.94 -0.15
N ASN A 31 -4.88 11.03 -1.12
CA ASN A 31 -5.70 10.96 -2.32
C ASN A 31 -7.12 10.50 -1.96
N THR A 32 -8.12 11.28 -2.38
CA THR A 32 -9.54 11.00 -2.11
C THR A 32 -10.01 9.66 -2.69
N ALA A 33 -9.34 9.13 -3.72
CA ALA A 33 -9.69 7.83 -4.31
C ALA A 33 -9.63 6.67 -3.29
N TYR A 34 -8.74 6.73 -2.29
CA TYR A 34 -8.70 5.75 -1.20
C TYR A 34 -9.91 5.86 -0.28
N LEU A 35 -10.31 7.11 0.06
CA LEU A 35 -11.45 7.37 0.91
C LEU A 35 -12.74 6.89 0.22
N ASP A 36 -12.89 7.24 -1.08
CA ASP A 36 -14.04 6.82 -1.89
C ASP A 36 -14.12 5.30 -1.98
N ALA A 37 -12.98 4.63 -2.21
CA ALA A 37 -12.91 3.17 -2.30
C ALA A 37 -13.38 2.49 -1.00
N ILE A 38 -12.99 2.99 0.16
CA ILE A 38 -13.44 2.47 1.46
C ILE A 38 -14.92 2.78 1.69
N ALA A 39 -15.34 4.04 1.49
CA ALA A 39 -16.70 4.48 1.78
C ALA A 39 -17.75 3.79 0.91
N GLU A 40 -17.48 3.64 -0.39
CA GLU A 40 -18.39 3.00 -1.35
C GLU A 40 -18.50 1.48 -1.11
N ASN A 41 -17.48 0.86 -0.51
CA ASN A 41 -17.50 -0.55 -0.10
C ASN A 41 -18.03 -0.77 1.33
N GLY A 42 -18.62 0.26 1.95
CA GLY A 42 -19.35 0.15 3.22
C GLY A 42 -18.51 0.35 4.48
N GLY A 43 -17.22 0.68 4.36
CA GLY A 43 -16.36 1.11 5.46
C GLY A 43 -16.57 2.59 5.81
N VAL A 44 -16.00 3.01 6.93
CA VAL A 44 -15.91 4.43 7.34
C VAL A 44 -14.43 4.82 7.30
N PRO A 45 -13.98 5.67 6.37
CA PRO A 45 -12.57 6.07 6.30
C PRO A 45 -12.22 7.07 7.42
N LEU A 46 -11.12 6.84 8.12
CA LEU A 46 -10.52 7.73 9.11
C LEU A 46 -9.08 8.06 8.69
N LEU A 47 -8.78 9.32 8.41
CA LEU A 47 -7.41 9.74 8.12
C LEU A 47 -6.58 9.74 9.39
N LEU A 48 -5.44 9.06 9.36
CA LEU A 48 -4.50 8.96 10.47
C LEU A 48 -3.30 9.88 10.21
N PRO A 49 -3.15 10.99 10.97
CA PRO A 49 -2.05 11.93 10.79
C PRO A 49 -0.71 11.32 11.22
N VAL A 50 0.40 11.85 10.71
CA VAL A 50 1.74 11.47 11.15
C VAL A 50 2.01 12.15 12.50
N LEU A 51 1.94 11.37 13.57
CA LEU A 51 2.19 11.79 14.96
C LEU A 51 3.01 10.71 15.69
N PRO A 52 3.64 11.03 16.83
CA PRO A 52 4.28 10.03 17.69
C PRO A 52 3.35 8.88 18.06
N GLU A 53 3.89 7.67 18.16
CA GLU A 53 3.11 6.43 18.38
C GLU A 53 2.17 6.53 19.58
N GLU A 54 2.64 7.09 20.71
CA GLU A 54 1.83 7.26 21.93
C GLU A 54 0.57 8.10 21.73
N GLN A 55 0.62 9.07 20.80
CA GLN A 55 -0.54 9.91 20.46
C GLN A 55 -1.47 9.24 19.45
N MET A 56 -0.97 8.23 18.74
CA MET A 56 -1.73 7.46 17.75
C MET A 56 -2.49 6.29 18.35
N LEU A 57 -2.06 5.75 19.49
CA LEU A 57 -2.68 4.57 20.11
C LEU A 57 -4.21 4.71 20.27
N PRO A 58 -4.77 5.82 20.77
CA PRO A 58 -6.24 5.97 20.89
C PRO A 58 -6.97 5.92 19.53
N LEU A 59 -6.32 6.40 18.45
CA LEU A 59 -6.89 6.32 17.10
C LEU A 59 -6.79 4.91 16.53
N TYR A 60 -5.68 4.21 16.79
CA TYR A 60 -5.51 2.82 16.37
C TYR A 60 -6.53 1.90 17.05
N GLU A 61 -6.85 2.13 18.34
CA GLU A 61 -7.88 1.38 19.07
C GLU A 61 -9.25 1.46 18.40
N LEU A 62 -9.61 2.63 17.89
CA LEU A 62 -10.88 2.86 17.23
C LEU A 62 -11.02 2.14 15.89
N CYS A 63 -9.91 1.91 15.19
CA CYS A 63 -9.91 1.34 13.85
C CYS A 63 -10.12 -0.18 13.87
N ASP A 64 -10.89 -0.68 12.93
CA ASP A 64 -11.15 -2.11 12.73
C ASP A 64 -10.14 -2.74 11.73
N GLY A 65 -9.37 -1.92 11.03
CA GLY A 65 -8.29 -2.30 10.11
C GLY A 65 -7.60 -1.07 9.52
N PHE A 66 -6.49 -1.27 8.79
CA PHE A 66 -5.68 -0.16 8.28
C PHE A 66 -5.32 -0.33 6.81
N LEU A 67 -5.44 0.77 6.07
CA LEU A 67 -5.02 0.90 4.69
C LEU A 67 -3.73 1.72 4.64
N LEU A 68 -2.69 1.14 4.06
CA LEU A 68 -1.40 1.78 3.78
C LEU A 68 -1.38 2.18 2.30
N PRO A 69 -1.49 3.46 1.96
CA PRO A 69 -1.59 3.93 0.58
C PRO A 69 -0.26 3.98 -0.16
N GLY A 70 -0.26 4.52 -1.39
CA GLY A 70 0.95 4.89 -2.12
C GLY A 70 1.65 6.10 -1.51
N GLY A 71 2.91 6.32 -1.86
CA GLY A 71 3.72 7.43 -1.34
C GLY A 71 5.13 7.47 -1.90
N MET A 72 6.03 8.14 -1.20
CA MET A 72 7.46 8.22 -1.48
C MET A 72 8.16 6.88 -1.25
N ASP A 73 9.45 6.80 -1.54
CA ASP A 73 10.26 5.61 -1.29
C ASP A 73 10.30 5.24 0.20
N VAL A 74 10.58 3.96 0.46
CA VAL A 74 10.85 3.44 1.80
C VAL A 74 12.34 3.54 2.06
N ASP A 75 12.74 4.05 3.23
CA ASP A 75 14.16 4.19 3.60
C ASP A 75 14.88 2.82 3.54
N PRO A 76 15.93 2.68 2.70
CA PRO A 76 16.67 1.43 2.58
C PRO A 76 17.36 0.98 3.87
N GLN A 77 17.66 1.87 4.81
CA GLN A 77 18.23 1.52 6.11
C GLN A 77 17.29 0.62 6.94
N LEU A 78 15.97 0.70 6.70
CA LEU A 78 14.97 -0.15 7.37
C LEU A 78 15.09 -1.64 7.00
N TYR A 79 15.71 -1.95 5.86
CA TYR A 79 15.98 -3.33 5.43
C TYR A 79 17.47 -3.61 5.25
N GLY A 80 18.33 -2.82 5.93
CA GLY A 80 19.78 -3.05 6.06
C GLY A 80 20.61 -2.72 4.83
N GLU A 81 20.11 -1.86 3.96
CA GLU A 81 20.83 -1.39 2.76
C GLU A 81 21.18 0.10 2.88
N GLU A 82 22.22 0.53 2.17
CA GLU A 82 22.54 1.94 1.99
C GLU A 82 21.82 2.51 0.76
N PRO A 83 21.45 3.82 0.75
CA PRO A 83 20.78 4.42 -0.39
C PRO A 83 21.68 4.45 -1.63
N ILE A 84 21.13 4.09 -2.78
CA ILE A 84 21.79 4.10 -4.08
C ILE A 84 21.38 5.34 -4.90
N PRO A 85 22.11 5.68 -6.00
CA PRO A 85 21.78 6.88 -6.81
C PRO A 85 20.38 6.89 -7.43
N GLY A 86 19.70 5.75 -7.56
CA GLY A 86 18.34 5.65 -8.07
C GLY A 86 17.25 5.83 -7.00
N PHE A 87 17.61 5.84 -5.72
CA PHE A 87 16.72 6.16 -4.62
C PHE A 87 16.30 7.65 -4.70
N ASP A 88 15.00 7.95 -4.54
CA ASP A 88 14.49 9.32 -4.66
C ASP A 88 14.51 10.02 -3.28
N CYS A 89 13.51 9.77 -2.44
CA CYS A 89 13.45 10.33 -1.10
C CYS A 89 12.56 9.51 -0.17
N ALA A 90 12.91 9.47 1.11
CA ALA A 90 12.09 8.93 2.19
C ALA A 90 11.84 9.99 3.28
N ASP A 91 10.80 9.77 4.06
CA ASP A 91 10.52 10.52 5.28
C ASP A 91 10.59 9.56 6.47
N PRO A 92 11.67 9.60 7.28
CA PRO A 92 11.84 8.70 8.43
C PRO A 92 10.70 8.78 9.46
N ALA A 93 10.09 9.95 9.64
CA ALA A 93 8.95 10.10 10.56
C ALA A 93 7.71 9.39 10.03
N GLN A 94 7.48 9.44 8.73
CA GLN A 94 6.42 8.71 8.06
C GLN A 94 6.67 7.21 8.09
N ASP A 95 7.90 6.77 7.80
CA ASP A 95 8.27 5.36 7.84
C ASP A 95 8.02 4.77 9.24
N GLU A 96 8.52 5.44 10.29
CA GLU A 96 8.31 4.99 11.66
C GLU A 96 6.83 4.96 12.06
N HIS A 97 6.06 5.97 11.69
CA HIS A 97 4.62 6.00 11.93
C HIS A 97 3.89 4.83 11.26
N TRP A 98 4.25 4.49 10.02
CA TRP A 98 3.61 3.38 9.32
C TRP A 98 4.02 2.02 9.88
N LEU A 99 5.29 1.87 10.26
CA LEU A 99 5.77 0.65 10.95
C LEU A 99 5.13 0.48 12.33
N ALA A 100 4.93 1.57 13.08
CA ALA A 100 4.21 1.54 14.36
C ALA A 100 2.76 1.07 14.18
N CYS A 101 2.07 1.57 13.14
CA CYS A 101 0.74 1.10 12.79
C CYS A 101 0.73 -0.41 12.45
N CYS A 102 1.71 -0.90 11.68
CA CYS A 102 1.84 -2.33 11.37
C CYS A 102 2.06 -3.18 12.63
N ARG A 103 2.96 -2.73 13.53
CA ARG A 103 3.18 -3.40 14.84
C ARG A 103 1.88 -3.51 15.63
N TYR A 104 1.15 -2.39 15.75
CA TYR A 104 -0.12 -2.36 16.45
C TYR A 104 -1.16 -3.29 15.80
N ALA A 105 -1.31 -3.22 14.49
CA ALA A 105 -2.30 -4.01 13.76
C ALA A 105 -2.06 -5.52 13.94
N VAL A 106 -0.82 -5.98 13.79
CA VAL A 106 -0.48 -7.40 13.97
C VAL A 106 -0.68 -7.85 15.41
N ALA A 107 -0.26 -7.06 16.41
CA ALA A 107 -0.45 -7.37 17.82
C ALA A 107 -1.93 -7.47 18.22
N HIS A 108 -2.82 -6.76 17.52
CA HIS A 108 -4.26 -6.71 17.80
C HIS A 108 -5.10 -7.44 16.74
N HIS A 109 -4.49 -8.26 15.86
CA HIS A 109 -5.16 -9.04 14.82
C HIS A 109 -6.05 -8.20 13.88
N LYS A 110 -5.68 -6.94 13.64
CA LYS A 110 -6.40 -6.04 12.73
C LYS A 110 -5.87 -6.18 11.30
N PRO A 111 -6.76 -6.31 10.29
CA PRO A 111 -6.34 -6.47 8.90
C PRO A 111 -5.54 -5.27 8.37
N LEU A 112 -4.57 -5.57 7.50
CA LEU A 112 -3.72 -4.60 6.81
C LEU A 112 -3.88 -4.76 5.30
N PHE A 113 -4.13 -3.65 4.60
CA PHE A 113 -4.11 -3.61 3.13
C PHE A 113 -3.12 -2.55 2.66
N GLY A 114 -2.07 -2.99 1.95
CA GLY A 114 -1.01 -2.13 1.41
C GLY A 114 -1.15 -1.91 -0.09
N ILE A 115 -1.03 -0.66 -0.55
CA ILE A 115 -1.11 -0.27 -1.96
C ILE A 115 0.17 0.49 -2.33
N CYS A 116 0.87 0.07 -3.39
CA CYS A 116 2.11 0.66 -3.90
C CYS A 116 3.18 0.76 -2.79
N ARG A 117 3.48 1.95 -2.26
CA ARG A 117 4.35 2.07 -1.09
C ARG A 117 3.88 1.21 0.08
N GLY A 118 2.56 1.07 0.27
CA GLY A 118 2.00 0.26 1.35
C GLY A 118 2.43 -1.19 1.32
N VAL A 119 2.48 -1.86 0.16
CA VAL A 119 2.99 -3.24 0.08
C VAL A 119 4.48 -3.32 0.40
N GLN A 120 5.24 -2.29 0.03
CA GLN A 120 6.68 -2.21 0.31
C GLN A 120 6.94 -2.09 1.82
N VAL A 121 6.20 -1.22 2.51
CA VAL A 121 6.27 -1.08 3.98
C VAL A 121 5.87 -2.38 4.68
N LEU A 122 4.79 -3.04 4.25
CA LEU A 122 4.37 -4.35 4.78
C LEU A 122 5.47 -5.40 4.61
N ASN A 123 6.11 -5.42 3.44
CA ASN A 123 7.21 -6.34 3.15
C ASN A 123 8.42 -6.08 4.06
N VAL A 124 8.82 -4.82 4.22
CA VAL A 124 9.93 -4.42 5.10
C VAL A 124 9.60 -4.69 6.56
N PHE A 125 8.39 -4.41 7.00
CA PHE A 125 7.90 -4.75 8.35
C PHE A 125 8.05 -6.25 8.67
N CYS A 126 7.81 -7.11 7.68
CA CYS A 126 8.00 -8.56 7.79
C CYS A 126 9.45 -9.02 7.54
N GLY A 127 10.43 -8.11 7.49
CA GLY A 127 11.86 -8.44 7.29
C GLY A 127 12.24 -8.73 5.85
N GLY A 128 11.42 -8.35 4.88
CA GLY A 128 11.72 -8.43 3.46
C GLY A 128 12.64 -7.29 2.97
N THR A 129 13.02 -7.34 1.69
CA THR A 129 13.86 -6.31 1.05
C THR A 129 13.19 -5.78 -0.22
N LEU A 130 13.64 -4.62 -0.70
CA LEU A 130 13.14 -3.97 -1.89
C LEU A 130 14.22 -3.82 -2.96
N TYR A 131 13.82 -3.72 -4.22
CA TYR A 131 14.59 -2.98 -5.20
C TYR A 131 14.37 -1.50 -4.93
N GLN A 132 15.43 -0.77 -4.62
CA GLN A 132 15.37 0.68 -4.41
C GLN A 132 15.09 1.41 -5.71
N ASP A 133 15.57 0.85 -6.83
CA ASP A 133 15.32 1.33 -8.18
C ASP A 133 15.43 0.14 -9.15
N GLN A 134 14.29 -0.32 -9.64
CA GLN A 134 14.22 -1.44 -10.58
C GLN A 134 15.12 -1.24 -11.82
N PRO A 135 15.13 -0.05 -12.49
CA PRO A 135 15.96 0.16 -13.66
C PRO A 135 17.46 -0.06 -13.46
N SER A 136 17.97 0.24 -12.27
CA SER A 136 19.41 0.10 -11.97
C SER A 136 19.80 -1.21 -11.29
N GLN A 137 18.86 -1.89 -10.64
CA GLN A 137 19.16 -3.08 -9.82
C GLN A 137 18.62 -4.39 -10.38
N TYR A 138 17.62 -4.35 -11.27
CA TYR A 138 17.04 -5.55 -11.83
C TYR A 138 17.72 -5.93 -13.15
N GLU A 139 18.30 -7.13 -13.22
CA GLU A 139 19.08 -7.60 -14.38
C GLU A 139 18.20 -8.17 -15.51
N GLY A 140 16.90 -8.36 -15.26
CA GLY A 140 15.94 -8.84 -16.26
C GLY A 140 15.48 -7.75 -17.23
N GLY A 141 14.77 -8.15 -18.27
CA GLY A 141 14.13 -7.21 -19.18
C GLY A 141 12.91 -6.59 -18.51
N LEU A 142 12.97 -5.31 -18.13
CA LEU A 142 11.90 -4.62 -17.45
C LEU A 142 10.79 -4.13 -18.37
N LEU A 143 9.54 -4.31 -17.92
CA LEU A 143 8.41 -3.52 -18.38
C LEU A 143 8.51 -2.09 -17.83
N ARG A 144 7.69 -1.20 -18.35
CA ARG A 144 7.62 0.16 -17.81
C ARG A 144 6.69 0.19 -16.61
N HIS A 145 7.24 0.06 -15.41
CA HIS A 145 6.49 0.15 -14.15
C HIS A 145 6.16 1.59 -13.73
N GLN A 146 6.80 2.58 -14.33
CA GLN A 146 6.44 3.98 -14.17
C GLN A 146 5.79 4.49 -15.45
N GLN A 147 4.45 4.30 -15.55
CA GLN A 147 3.70 4.67 -16.73
C GLN A 147 3.63 6.19 -16.93
N LYS A 148 3.54 6.61 -18.22
CA LYS A 148 3.31 8.00 -18.62
C LYS A 148 1.90 8.19 -19.21
N TYR A 149 0.94 7.44 -18.72
CA TYR A 149 -0.46 7.47 -19.12
C TYR A 149 -1.33 7.93 -17.93
N ASP A 150 -2.63 8.14 -18.21
CA ASP A 150 -3.64 8.37 -17.17
C ASP A 150 -3.56 7.23 -16.12
N ARG A 151 -3.58 7.58 -14.84
CA ARG A 151 -3.50 6.65 -13.70
C ARG A 151 -4.60 5.58 -13.74
N ARG A 152 -5.74 5.90 -14.33
CA ARG A 152 -6.91 5.02 -14.51
C ARG A 152 -6.76 4.03 -15.67
N ARG A 153 -5.62 4.02 -16.36
CA ARG A 153 -5.34 3.11 -17.47
C ARG A 153 -4.44 1.96 -17.02
N ALA A 154 -4.91 0.73 -17.22
CA ALA A 154 -4.07 -0.45 -17.08
C ALA A 154 -3.02 -0.52 -18.21
N THR A 155 -1.79 -0.91 -17.87
CA THR A 155 -0.64 -0.88 -18.77
C THR A 155 0.02 -2.25 -18.97
N HIS A 156 -0.01 -3.13 -17.98
CA HIS A 156 0.52 -4.49 -18.11
C HIS A 156 -0.34 -5.48 -17.34
N SER A 157 -0.12 -6.76 -17.57
CA SER A 157 -0.83 -7.81 -16.84
C SER A 157 0.01 -8.33 -15.68
N VAL A 158 -0.67 -8.83 -14.66
CA VAL A 158 -0.05 -9.65 -13.62
C VAL A 158 -0.66 -11.05 -13.62
N LYS A 159 0.18 -12.06 -13.36
CA LYS A 159 -0.24 -13.43 -13.10
C LYS A 159 -0.54 -13.56 -11.61
N VAL A 160 -1.75 -13.95 -11.26
CA VAL A 160 -2.20 -14.17 -9.88
C VAL A 160 -1.97 -15.63 -9.53
N ALA A 161 -1.39 -15.90 -8.37
CA ALA A 161 -1.11 -17.26 -7.90
C ALA A 161 -2.41 -17.94 -7.43
N GLU A 162 -2.60 -19.20 -7.82
CA GLU A 162 -3.76 -19.99 -7.40
C GLU A 162 -3.76 -20.26 -5.89
N GLY A 163 -4.94 -20.32 -5.29
CA GLY A 163 -5.12 -20.61 -3.88
C GLY A 163 -4.82 -19.43 -2.94
N THR A 164 -4.56 -18.25 -3.46
CA THR A 164 -4.33 -17.01 -2.69
C THR A 164 -5.64 -16.27 -2.41
N GLU A 165 -5.66 -15.43 -1.37
CA GLU A 165 -6.79 -14.52 -1.10
C GLU A 165 -6.98 -13.56 -2.28
N LEU A 166 -5.88 -13.07 -2.85
CA LEU A 166 -5.92 -12.24 -4.05
C LEU A 166 -6.65 -12.93 -5.21
N ALA A 167 -6.36 -14.21 -5.47
CA ALA A 167 -7.06 -14.99 -6.50
C ALA A 167 -8.54 -15.15 -6.19
N HIS A 168 -8.88 -15.36 -4.93
CA HIS A 168 -10.26 -15.45 -4.46
C HIS A 168 -11.02 -14.14 -4.67
N LEU A 169 -10.40 -13.00 -4.40
CA LEU A 169 -11.03 -11.68 -4.56
C LEU A 169 -11.20 -11.30 -6.03
N LEU A 170 -10.17 -11.53 -6.86
CA LEU A 170 -10.18 -11.13 -8.27
C LEU A 170 -10.90 -12.11 -9.19
N HIS A 171 -11.17 -13.34 -8.74
CA HIS A 171 -11.77 -14.42 -9.54
C HIS A 171 -11.06 -14.67 -10.89
N SER A 172 -9.76 -14.41 -10.96
CA SER A 172 -8.96 -14.50 -12.20
C SER A 172 -7.51 -14.84 -11.91
N GLY A 173 -6.93 -15.71 -12.72
CA GLY A 173 -5.50 -16.02 -12.70
C GLY A 173 -4.63 -14.98 -13.41
N ARG A 174 -5.23 -13.98 -14.08
CA ARG A 174 -4.52 -12.90 -14.77
C ARG A 174 -5.40 -11.66 -14.88
N VAL A 175 -4.87 -10.52 -14.46
CA VAL A 175 -5.55 -9.23 -14.54
C VAL A 175 -4.63 -8.15 -15.14
N MET A 176 -5.24 -7.11 -15.70
CA MET A 176 -4.51 -5.93 -16.20
C MET A 176 -4.44 -4.88 -15.10
N VAL A 177 -3.25 -4.30 -14.86
CA VAL A 177 -3.00 -3.33 -13.81
C VAL A 177 -2.35 -2.05 -14.33
N ASN A 178 -2.50 -0.95 -13.60
CA ASN A 178 -1.74 0.28 -13.77
C ASN A 178 -0.41 0.17 -12.99
N SER A 179 0.54 1.07 -13.28
CA SER A 179 1.86 0.97 -12.66
C SER A 179 2.53 2.33 -12.55
N MET A 180 2.85 2.74 -11.33
CA MET A 180 3.42 4.06 -11.01
C MET A 180 4.46 3.93 -9.90
N HIS A 181 5.46 3.06 -10.12
CA HIS A 181 6.51 2.80 -9.15
C HIS A 181 7.84 2.48 -9.84
N HIS A 182 8.94 2.74 -9.18
CA HIS A 182 10.29 2.32 -9.55
C HIS A 182 10.92 1.42 -8.47
N GLN A 183 10.36 1.45 -7.24
CA GLN A 183 10.65 0.48 -6.21
C GLN A 183 9.69 -0.70 -6.28
N SER A 184 10.11 -1.87 -5.81
CA SER A 184 9.25 -3.06 -5.64
C SER A 184 9.85 -4.05 -4.65
N VAL A 185 9.04 -5.01 -4.24
CA VAL A 185 9.49 -6.14 -3.42
C VAL A 185 10.57 -6.93 -4.19
N ARG A 186 11.75 -7.10 -3.55
CA ARG A 186 12.85 -7.94 -4.05
C ARG A 186 12.82 -9.33 -3.43
N ARG A 187 12.75 -9.39 -2.10
CA ARG A 187 12.60 -10.62 -1.32
C ARG A 187 11.40 -10.47 -0.38
N PRO A 188 10.42 -11.36 -0.48
CA PRO A 188 9.31 -11.35 0.47
C PRO A 188 9.79 -11.50 1.92
N GLY A 189 9.11 -10.81 2.83
CA GLY A 189 9.35 -10.91 4.26
C GLY A 189 8.82 -12.21 4.85
N ASP A 190 9.17 -12.45 6.10
CA ASP A 190 8.79 -13.67 6.83
C ASP A 190 7.26 -13.79 6.94
N GLY A 191 6.74 -14.96 6.62
CA GLY A 191 5.30 -15.24 6.62
C GLY A 191 4.52 -14.66 5.43
N LEU A 192 5.18 -13.90 4.54
CA LEU A 192 4.58 -13.45 3.29
C LEU A 192 4.90 -14.40 2.13
N HIS A 193 3.95 -14.59 1.23
CA HIS A 193 4.13 -15.28 -0.02
C HIS A 193 3.70 -14.42 -1.20
N VAL A 194 4.29 -14.67 -2.37
CA VAL A 194 3.99 -13.92 -3.59
C VAL A 194 2.62 -14.35 -4.12
N SER A 195 1.68 -13.41 -4.23
CA SER A 195 0.35 -13.64 -4.75
C SER A 195 0.14 -13.09 -6.17
N ALA A 196 1.00 -12.19 -6.66
CA ALA A 196 1.01 -11.82 -8.08
C ALA A 196 2.41 -11.44 -8.57
N THR A 197 2.64 -11.68 -9.87
CA THR A 197 3.93 -11.39 -10.55
C THR A 197 3.67 -10.82 -11.94
N ALA A 198 4.38 -9.77 -12.31
CA ALA A 198 4.40 -9.23 -13.68
C ALA A 198 5.13 -10.16 -14.65
N PRO A 199 4.95 -10.02 -16.00
CA PRO A 199 5.60 -10.88 -16.99
C PRO A 199 7.13 -10.82 -16.97
N ASP A 200 7.72 -9.75 -16.48
CA ASP A 200 9.16 -9.56 -16.33
C ASP A 200 9.71 -10.16 -15.02
N GLY A 201 8.87 -10.69 -14.15
CA GLY A 201 9.26 -11.32 -12.90
C GLY A 201 9.21 -10.40 -11.67
N ILE A 202 8.86 -9.13 -11.85
CA ILE A 202 8.66 -8.21 -10.71
C ILE A 202 7.46 -8.67 -9.87
N ILE A 203 7.67 -8.70 -8.55
CA ILE A 203 6.62 -9.05 -7.58
C ILE A 203 5.64 -7.89 -7.50
N GLU A 204 4.38 -8.20 -7.76
CA GLU A 204 3.29 -7.21 -7.82
C GLU A 204 2.29 -7.35 -6.67
N ALA A 205 2.30 -8.47 -5.95
CA ALA A 205 1.51 -8.62 -4.73
C ALA A 205 2.12 -9.65 -3.80
N VAL A 206 1.94 -9.42 -2.50
CA VAL A 206 2.26 -10.36 -1.42
C VAL A 206 1.10 -10.40 -0.43
N GLU A 207 0.94 -11.55 0.22
CA GLU A 207 -0.04 -11.76 1.28
C GLU A 207 0.47 -12.76 2.30
N ASN A 208 -0.10 -12.77 3.52
CA ASN A 208 0.15 -13.83 4.48
C ASN A 208 -0.93 -14.94 4.38
N THR A 209 -0.68 -16.07 5.03
CA THR A 209 -1.50 -17.28 4.87
C THR A 209 -2.95 -17.12 5.34
N ASP A 210 -3.21 -16.30 6.37
CA ASP A 210 -4.56 -16.08 6.89
C ASP A 210 -5.29 -14.91 6.22
N GLY A 211 -4.62 -14.21 5.29
CA GLY A 211 -5.14 -13.06 4.54
C GLY A 211 -5.37 -11.81 5.40
N SER A 212 -4.84 -11.76 6.62
CA SER A 212 -4.89 -10.55 7.45
C SER A 212 -3.95 -9.45 6.93
N ILE A 213 -2.95 -9.82 6.13
CA ILE A 213 -2.04 -8.92 5.42
C ILE A 213 -2.18 -9.20 3.93
N LEU A 214 -2.57 -8.19 3.16
CA LEU A 214 -2.59 -8.19 1.70
C LEU A 214 -1.91 -6.92 1.20
N GLY A 215 -1.02 -7.04 0.23
CA GLY A 215 -0.39 -5.89 -0.41
C GLY A 215 -0.32 -6.04 -1.91
N VAL A 216 -0.64 -4.96 -2.65
CA VAL A 216 -0.55 -4.90 -4.11
C VAL A 216 0.31 -3.71 -4.53
N GLN A 217 1.13 -3.89 -5.57
CA GLN A 217 2.05 -2.86 -6.03
C GLN A 217 1.38 -1.84 -6.97
N TRP A 218 0.32 -2.25 -7.67
CA TRP A 218 -0.47 -1.35 -8.52
C TRP A 218 -1.45 -0.50 -7.68
N HIS A 219 -2.20 0.37 -8.35
CA HIS A 219 -3.16 1.30 -7.74
C HIS A 219 -4.61 0.93 -8.07
N PRO A 220 -5.22 0.00 -7.34
CA PRO A 220 -6.61 -0.43 -7.57
C PRO A 220 -7.61 0.70 -7.33
N GLU A 221 -7.32 1.66 -6.44
CA GLU A 221 -8.17 2.81 -6.16
C GLU A 221 -8.39 3.71 -7.39
N GLU A 222 -7.42 3.76 -8.29
CA GLU A 222 -7.49 4.50 -9.55
C GLU A 222 -8.18 3.69 -10.66
N LEU A 223 -8.05 2.36 -10.64
CA LEU A 223 -8.60 1.47 -11.66
C LEU A 223 -10.07 1.11 -11.45
N ARG A 224 -10.56 1.09 -10.23
CA ARG A 224 -11.89 0.56 -9.86
C ARG A 224 -13.07 1.12 -10.68
N ARG A 225 -12.93 2.29 -11.29
CA ARG A 225 -13.94 2.90 -12.16
C ARG A 225 -13.93 2.37 -13.58
N THR A 226 -12.80 1.82 -14.04
CA THR A 226 -12.61 1.28 -15.40
C THR A 226 -12.43 -0.24 -15.41
N ALA A 227 -12.07 -0.83 -14.27
CA ALA A 227 -11.88 -2.25 -14.05
C ALA A 227 -12.58 -2.66 -12.72
N PRO A 228 -13.89 -2.96 -12.77
CA PRO A 228 -14.70 -3.19 -11.56
C PRO A 228 -14.19 -4.31 -10.67
N GLU A 229 -13.45 -5.29 -11.22
CA GLU A 229 -12.79 -6.35 -10.45
C GLU A 229 -11.82 -5.81 -9.40
N MET A 230 -11.26 -4.62 -9.60
CA MET A 230 -10.36 -3.96 -8.62
C MET A 230 -11.11 -3.47 -7.37
N ASP A 231 -12.41 -3.22 -7.49
CA ASP A 231 -13.25 -2.84 -6.36
C ASP A 231 -13.45 -4.00 -5.37
N ALA A 232 -13.34 -5.24 -5.86
CA ALA A 232 -13.43 -6.44 -5.02
C ALA A 232 -12.33 -6.51 -3.95
N LEU A 233 -11.17 -5.91 -4.18
CA LEU A 233 -10.08 -5.83 -3.19
C LEU A 233 -10.53 -4.99 -1.97
N PHE A 234 -11.16 -3.85 -2.21
CA PHE A 234 -11.67 -2.98 -1.14
C PHE A 234 -12.86 -3.61 -0.44
N ALA A 235 -13.79 -4.22 -1.19
CA ALA A 235 -14.93 -4.95 -0.63
C ALA A 235 -14.47 -6.12 0.26
N GLY A 236 -13.47 -6.88 -0.17
CA GLY A 236 -12.86 -7.96 0.59
C GLY A 236 -12.21 -7.47 1.88
N PHE A 237 -11.39 -6.41 1.78
CA PHE A 237 -10.73 -5.80 2.92
C PHE A 237 -11.73 -5.24 3.95
N VAL A 238 -12.70 -4.45 3.53
CA VAL A 238 -13.75 -3.90 4.41
C VAL A 238 -14.56 -5.01 5.09
N ARG A 239 -14.92 -6.07 4.36
CA ARG A 239 -15.60 -7.23 4.93
C ARG A 239 -14.75 -7.93 6.00
N ARG A 240 -13.45 -8.10 5.77
CA ARG A 240 -12.51 -8.69 6.74
C ARG A 240 -12.42 -7.86 8.02
N CYS A 241 -12.32 -6.53 7.89
CA CYS A 241 -12.32 -5.61 9.04
C CYS A 241 -13.62 -5.71 9.85
N ALA A 242 -14.77 -5.88 9.18
CA ALA A 242 -16.06 -6.04 9.89
C ALA A 242 -16.13 -7.35 10.70
N LEU A 243 -15.41 -8.39 10.31
CA LEU A 243 -15.34 -9.67 11.03
C LEU A 243 -14.38 -9.64 12.21
N SER A 244 -13.32 -8.85 12.14
CA SER A 244 -12.33 -8.70 13.22
C SER A 244 -12.83 -7.83 14.39
N SER A 245 -13.98 -7.18 14.22
CA SER A 245 -14.63 -6.30 15.23
C SER A 245 -15.54 -7.08 16.20
N ILE A 246 -15.62 -8.41 16.09
CA ILE A 246 -16.44 -9.29 16.92
C ILE A 246 -15.58 -10.05 17.91
#